data_f62c11385455697aaff9b049877dead6
#
_entry.id   f62c11385455697aaff9b049877dead6
#
_cell.length_a   1.000
_cell.length_b   1.000
_cell.length_c   1.000
_cell.angle_alpha   90.00
_cell.angle_beta   90.00
_cell.angle_gamma   90.00
#
_symmetry.space_group_name_H-M   'P 1'
#
loop_
_entity.id
_entity.type
_entity.pdbx_description
1 polymer ?
#
loop_
_entity_poly.entity_id
_entity_poly.type
_entity_poly.pdbx_seq_one_letter_code
_entity_poly.pdbx_strand_id
1 'polypeptide(L)'
;MGAMMTLWNCSHILHKNRIPILPGLIFRLIRIIFSCDIPPSTKIGKNVVFAHNGLGCVVNEEAEIGDGTKILQNVSIGGRGTHGVPKIGKNVLIGCGAAILGGVCIADNAQIGANAVVLSDIPNNAVAVGIPAKVIKFIKNRND
;
A
#
# COMPACT_ATOMS: atom_id res chain seq x y z
N MET A 1 -1.06 -3.93 -16.23
CA MET A 1 -1.06 -4.48 -14.85
C MET A 1 0.12 -5.43 -14.75
N GLY A 2 0.95 -5.32 -13.71
CA GLY A 2 2.11 -6.21 -13.57
C GLY A 2 1.71 -7.65 -13.24
N ALA A 3 2.58 -8.62 -13.55
CA ALA A 3 2.30 -10.05 -13.35
C ALA A 3 1.90 -10.38 -11.89
N MET A 4 2.55 -9.77 -10.91
CA MET A 4 2.21 -9.92 -9.49
C MET A 4 0.76 -9.53 -9.22
N MET A 5 0.31 -8.36 -9.67
CA MET A 5 -1.06 -7.90 -9.46
C MET A 5 -2.10 -8.75 -10.18
N THR A 6 -1.75 -9.35 -11.32
CA THR A 6 -2.64 -10.29 -12.01
C THR A 6 -2.87 -11.54 -11.17
N LEU A 7 -1.80 -12.13 -10.62
CA LEU A 7 -1.90 -13.28 -9.71
C LEU A 7 -2.59 -12.91 -8.40
N TRP A 8 -2.30 -11.73 -7.84
CA TRP A 8 -2.95 -11.25 -6.63
C TRP A 8 -4.46 -11.09 -6.84
N ASN A 9 -4.91 -10.49 -7.94
CA ASN A 9 -6.33 -10.36 -8.27
C ASN A 9 -7.03 -11.73 -8.39
N CYS A 10 -6.37 -12.70 -9.01
CA CYS A 10 -6.89 -14.08 -9.06
C CYS A 10 -7.08 -14.64 -7.64
N SER A 11 -6.05 -14.53 -6.79
CA SER A 11 -6.11 -14.97 -5.39
C SER A 11 -7.20 -14.26 -4.60
N HIS A 12 -7.34 -12.93 -4.79
CA HIS A 12 -8.36 -12.12 -4.13
C HIS A 12 -9.79 -12.55 -4.53
N ILE A 13 -10.05 -12.76 -5.83
CA ILE A 13 -11.36 -13.21 -6.32
C ILE A 13 -11.70 -14.58 -5.73
N LEU A 14 -10.77 -15.52 -5.72
CA LEU A 14 -10.95 -16.84 -5.15
C LEU A 14 -11.22 -16.77 -3.64
N HIS A 15 -10.48 -15.91 -2.93
CA HIS A 15 -10.68 -15.66 -1.50
C HIS A 15 -12.08 -15.10 -1.23
N LYS A 16 -12.50 -14.09 -1.99
CA LYS A 16 -13.84 -13.50 -1.89
C LYS A 16 -14.96 -14.49 -2.13
N ASN A 17 -14.76 -15.44 -3.04
CA ASN A 17 -15.70 -16.53 -3.33
C ASN A 17 -15.58 -17.73 -2.34
N ARG A 18 -14.81 -17.56 -1.26
CA ARG A 18 -14.61 -18.58 -0.22
C ARG A 18 -14.06 -19.92 -0.74
N ILE A 19 -13.29 -19.90 -1.82
CA ILE A 19 -12.60 -21.09 -2.32
C ILE A 19 -11.51 -21.46 -1.31
N PRO A 20 -11.52 -22.68 -0.75
CA PRO A 20 -10.50 -23.08 0.23
C PRO A 20 -9.16 -23.35 -0.45
N ILE A 21 -8.07 -23.20 0.30
CA ILE A 21 -6.70 -23.62 -0.05
C ILE A 21 -6.06 -22.81 -1.19
N LEU A 22 -6.71 -22.70 -2.35
CA LEU A 22 -6.13 -22.12 -3.58
C LEU A 22 -5.65 -20.67 -3.45
N PRO A 23 -6.38 -19.74 -2.79
CA PRO A 23 -5.88 -18.39 -2.53
C PRO A 23 -4.57 -18.39 -1.75
N GLY A 24 -4.47 -19.24 -0.74
CA GLY A 24 -3.25 -19.38 0.07
C GLY A 24 -2.06 -19.94 -0.70
N LEU A 25 -2.30 -20.86 -1.63
CA LEU A 25 -1.24 -21.38 -2.51
C LEU A 25 -0.72 -20.28 -3.45
N ILE A 26 -1.62 -19.54 -4.09
CA ILE A 26 -1.24 -18.42 -4.98
C ILE A 26 -0.50 -17.34 -4.19
N PHE A 27 -0.94 -17.01 -3.00
CA PHE A 27 -0.26 -16.06 -2.11
C PHE A 27 1.18 -16.49 -1.80
N ARG A 28 1.39 -17.76 -1.44
CA ARG A 28 2.74 -18.32 -1.20
C ARG A 28 3.60 -18.28 -2.46
N LEU A 29 3.02 -18.56 -3.62
CA LEU A 29 3.71 -18.48 -4.90
C LEU A 29 4.15 -17.05 -5.21
N ILE A 30 3.27 -16.05 -5.01
CA ILE A 30 3.58 -14.63 -5.14
C ILE A 30 4.76 -14.26 -4.23
N ARG A 31 4.74 -14.72 -2.99
CA ARG A 31 5.77 -14.46 -2.00
C ARG A 31 7.14 -15.00 -2.40
N ILE A 32 7.18 -16.20 -2.99
CA ILE A 32 8.42 -16.83 -3.46
C ILE A 32 8.96 -16.14 -4.72
N ILE A 33 8.08 -15.87 -5.71
CA ILE A 33 8.49 -15.34 -7.02
C ILE A 33 8.82 -13.85 -6.96
N PHE A 34 8.01 -13.06 -6.24
CA PHE A 34 8.10 -11.59 -6.26
C PHE A 34 8.66 -11.00 -4.97
N SER A 35 8.95 -11.83 -3.96
CA SER A 35 9.48 -11.37 -2.67
C SER A 35 8.61 -10.27 -2.02
N CYS A 36 7.28 -10.41 -2.09
CA CYS A 36 6.34 -9.48 -1.48
C CYS A 36 5.30 -10.23 -0.64
N ASP A 37 4.77 -9.57 0.37
CA ASP A 37 3.79 -10.11 1.30
C ASP A 37 2.53 -9.24 1.27
N ILE A 38 1.59 -9.58 0.39
CA ILE A 38 0.34 -8.86 0.18
C ILE A 38 -0.81 -9.87 0.23
N PRO A 39 -1.47 -10.02 1.39
CA PRO A 39 -2.52 -11.03 1.56
C PRO A 39 -3.71 -10.82 0.60
N PRO A 40 -4.39 -11.89 0.18
CA PRO A 40 -5.55 -11.78 -0.70
C PRO A 40 -6.77 -11.13 -0.04
N SER A 41 -6.79 -11.00 1.29
CA SER A 41 -7.83 -10.31 2.07
C SER A 41 -7.68 -8.79 2.07
N THR A 42 -6.48 -8.26 1.78
CA THR A 42 -6.20 -6.81 1.77
C THR A 42 -7.17 -6.08 0.84
N LYS A 43 -7.68 -4.93 1.26
CA LYS A 43 -8.56 -4.09 0.44
C LYS A 43 -7.74 -3.18 -0.47
N ILE A 44 -7.63 -3.56 -1.73
CA ILE A 44 -6.88 -2.81 -2.75
C ILE A 44 -7.87 -2.27 -3.80
N GLY A 45 -7.83 -0.97 -4.02
CA GLY A 45 -8.67 -0.26 -4.97
C GLY A 45 -8.30 -0.53 -6.43
N LYS A 46 -9.03 0.08 -7.34
CA LYS A 46 -8.80 -0.03 -8.79
C LYS A 46 -7.53 0.74 -9.20
N ASN A 47 -6.85 0.23 -10.22
CA ASN A 47 -5.67 0.88 -10.81
C ASN A 47 -4.52 1.16 -9.80
N VAL A 48 -4.49 0.44 -8.68
CA VAL A 48 -3.35 0.48 -7.76
C VAL A 48 -2.16 -0.19 -8.44
N VAL A 49 -0.99 0.45 -8.35
CA VAL A 49 0.25 -0.03 -8.95
C VAL A 49 1.28 -0.30 -7.87
N PHE A 50 1.70 -1.55 -7.77
CA PHE A 50 2.93 -1.92 -7.06
C PHE A 50 4.08 -1.94 -8.08
N ALA A 51 4.95 -0.93 -8.01
CA ALA A 51 6.11 -0.85 -8.89
C ALA A 51 7.05 -2.06 -8.66
N HIS A 52 7.78 -2.44 -9.70
CA HIS A 52 8.71 -3.59 -9.66
C HIS A 52 8.05 -4.90 -9.18
N ASN A 53 6.77 -5.11 -9.53
CA ASN A 53 5.96 -6.24 -9.07
C ASN A 53 5.91 -6.39 -7.53
N GLY A 54 5.95 -5.28 -6.80
CA GLY A 54 5.82 -5.27 -5.35
C GLY A 54 7.06 -5.75 -4.59
N LEU A 55 8.23 -5.79 -5.24
CA LEU A 55 9.47 -6.28 -4.63
C LEU A 55 9.69 -5.70 -3.22
N GLY A 56 9.81 -6.59 -2.23
CA GLY A 56 10.03 -6.25 -0.83
C GLY A 56 8.87 -5.53 -0.13
N CYS A 57 7.70 -5.39 -0.78
CA CYS A 57 6.54 -4.80 -0.14
C CYS A 57 5.88 -5.76 0.84
N VAL A 58 5.52 -5.24 2.02
CA VAL A 58 4.76 -5.96 3.04
C VAL A 58 3.53 -5.14 3.41
N VAL A 59 2.35 -5.73 3.25
CA VAL A 59 1.07 -5.05 3.52
C VAL A 59 0.24 -5.86 4.49
N ASN A 60 -0.26 -5.20 5.53
CA ASN A 60 -1.15 -5.83 6.51
C ASN A 60 -2.50 -6.19 5.83
N GLU A 61 -3.07 -7.33 6.22
CA GLU A 61 -4.30 -7.86 5.64
C GLU A 61 -5.54 -6.99 5.85
N GLU A 62 -5.55 -6.16 6.89
CA GLU A 62 -6.64 -5.22 7.21
C GLU A 62 -6.43 -3.82 6.64
N ALA A 63 -5.27 -3.55 6.00
CA ALA A 63 -5.00 -2.25 5.40
C ALA A 63 -5.94 -1.96 4.22
N GLU A 64 -6.24 -0.68 4.02
CA GLU A 64 -7.07 -0.20 2.91
C GLU A 64 -6.23 0.70 2.01
N ILE A 65 -6.23 0.43 0.70
CA ILE A 65 -5.48 1.19 -0.30
C ILE A 65 -6.45 1.69 -1.37
N GLY A 66 -6.59 3.01 -1.49
CA GLY A 66 -7.49 3.67 -2.42
C GLY A 66 -7.04 3.60 -3.88
N ASP A 67 -7.99 3.89 -4.77
CA ASP A 67 -7.83 3.82 -6.22
C ASP A 67 -6.66 4.66 -6.73
N GLY A 68 -5.97 4.20 -7.76
CA GLY A 68 -4.91 4.93 -8.45
C GLY A 68 -3.61 5.13 -7.65
N THR A 69 -3.53 4.61 -6.44
CA THR A 69 -2.35 4.73 -5.58
C THR A 69 -1.17 3.95 -6.17
N LYS A 70 0.01 4.57 -6.13
CA LYS A 70 1.27 3.98 -6.60
C LYS A 70 2.22 3.74 -5.42
N ILE A 71 2.65 2.50 -5.27
CA ILE A 71 3.52 2.03 -4.19
C ILE A 71 4.82 1.54 -4.82
N LEU A 72 5.94 2.11 -4.39
CA LEU A 72 7.26 1.70 -4.84
C LEU A 72 7.77 0.50 -4.03
N GLN A 73 8.92 -0.05 -4.41
CA GLN A 73 9.49 -1.23 -3.77
C GLN A 73 9.86 -1.00 -2.30
N ASN A 74 9.94 -2.09 -1.53
CA ASN A 74 10.36 -2.11 -0.12
C ASN A 74 9.48 -1.27 0.82
N VAL A 75 8.22 -1.03 0.46
CA VAL A 75 7.26 -0.32 1.30
C VAL A 75 6.64 -1.26 2.31
N SER A 76 6.56 -0.82 3.57
CA SER A 76 5.85 -1.52 4.63
C SER A 76 4.59 -0.75 5.03
N ILE A 77 3.44 -1.41 4.97
CA ILE A 77 2.14 -0.88 5.43
C ILE A 77 1.63 -1.81 6.51
N GLY A 78 1.76 -1.42 7.77
CA GLY A 78 1.54 -2.32 8.90
C GLY A 78 0.84 -1.72 10.10
N GLY A 79 0.28 -2.59 10.93
CA GLY A 79 -0.24 -2.22 12.24
C GLY A 79 0.88 -1.80 13.20
N ARG A 80 0.52 -1.09 14.25
CA ARG A 80 1.43 -0.70 15.34
C ARG A 80 0.79 -1.01 16.68
N GLY A 81 0.96 -2.23 17.15
CA GLY A 81 0.35 -2.68 18.39
C GLY A 81 -1.19 -2.50 18.37
N THR A 82 -1.75 -1.82 19.36
CA THR A 82 -3.18 -1.54 19.46
C THR A 82 -3.65 -0.31 18.67
N HIS A 83 -2.76 0.35 17.94
CA HIS A 83 -3.04 1.60 17.21
C HIS A 83 -3.71 1.41 15.84
N GLY A 84 -4.17 0.19 15.53
CA GLY A 84 -4.86 -0.10 14.29
C GLY A 84 -3.92 -0.26 13.08
N VAL A 85 -4.50 -0.20 11.88
CA VAL A 85 -3.81 -0.38 10.60
C VAL A 85 -4.04 0.82 9.67
N PRO A 86 -3.11 1.09 8.73
CA PRO A 86 -3.20 2.25 7.87
C PRO A 86 -4.40 2.21 6.91
N LYS A 87 -4.94 3.41 6.64
CA LYS A 87 -5.87 3.67 5.54
C LYS A 87 -5.25 4.66 4.58
N ILE A 88 -5.10 4.25 3.33
CA ILE A 88 -4.47 5.04 2.28
C ILE A 88 -5.53 5.46 1.28
N GLY A 89 -5.62 6.76 1.02
CA GLY A 89 -6.55 7.37 0.10
C GLY A 89 -6.23 7.09 -1.37
N LYS A 90 -6.86 7.87 -2.25
CA LYS A 90 -6.74 7.73 -3.72
C LYS A 90 -5.55 8.51 -4.25
N ASN A 91 -4.98 8.02 -5.36
CA ASN A 91 -3.90 8.70 -6.09
C ASN A 91 -2.69 9.05 -5.21
N VAL A 92 -2.46 8.32 -4.13
CA VAL A 92 -1.31 8.51 -3.25
C VAL A 92 -0.05 7.95 -3.92
N LEU A 93 1.07 8.65 -3.76
CA LEU A 93 2.39 8.14 -4.14
C LEU A 93 3.17 7.78 -2.89
N ILE A 94 3.59 6.52 -2.78
CA ILE A 94 4.42 6.05 -1.67
C ILE A 94 5.81 5.70 -2.18
N GLY A 95 6.79 6.48 -1.74
CA GLY A 95 8.20 6.35 -2.11
C GLY A 95 8.81 5.03 -1.61
N CYS A 96 9.87 4.59 -2.27
CA CYS A 96 10.55 3.34 -1.94
C CYS A 96 11.05 3.32 -0.49
N GLY A 97 10.95 2.16 0.15
CA GLY A 97 11.40 1.97 1.52
C GLY A 97 10.60 2.70 2.60
N ALA A 98 9.50 3.37 2.25
CA ALA A 98 8.67 4.04 3.24
C ALA A 98 7.96 3.03 4.16
N ALA A 99 7.82 3.40 5.44
CA ALA A 99 7.09 2.63 6.43
C ALA A 99 5.87 3.42 6.93
N ILE A 100 4.68 2.87 6.77
CA ILE A 100 3.42 3.48 7.17
C ILE A 100 2.83 2.61 8.27
N LEU A 101 2.80 3.12 9.49
CA LEU A 101 2.61 2.29 10.67
C LEU A 101 1.49 2.81 11.59
N GLY A 102 0.63 1.88 12.02
CA GLY A 102 -0.49 2.16 12.92
C GLY A 102 -1.73 2.65 12.18
N GLY A 103 -2.78 3.03 12.90
CA GLY A 103 -4.06 3.47 12.36
C GLY A 103 -4.02 4.87 11.74
N VAL A 104 -2.97 5.16 10.97
CA VAL A 104 -2.82 6.46 10.31
C VAL A 104 -3.66 6.53 9.04
N CYS A 105 -4.17 7.72 8.74
CA CYS A 105 -4.88 8.04 7.51
C CYS A 105 -3.97 8.86 6.59
N ILE A 106 -3.71 8.35 5.40
CA ILE A 106 -3.06 9.12 4.33
C ILE A 106 -4.14 9.56 3.36
N ALA A 107 -4.41 10.85 3.30
CA ALA A 107 -5.49 11.38 2.50
C ALA A 107 -5.13 11.43 1.01
N ASP A 108 -6.13 11.75 0.17
CA ASP A 108 -6.02 11.68 -1.29
C ASP A 108 -4.90 12.58 -1.85
N ASN A 109 -4.28 12.14 -2.93
CA ASN A 109 -3.21 12.82 -3.65
C ASN A 109 -1.96 13.13 -2.82
N ALA A 110 -1.81 12.58 -1.61
CA ALA A 110 -0.61 12.76 -0.81
C ALA A 110 0.60 12.06 -1.44
N GLN A 111 1.79 12.58 -1.15
CA GLN A 111 3.05 11.98 -1.57
C GLN A 111 3.93 11.72 -0.34
N ILE A 112 4.33 10.48 -0.19
CA ILE A 112 5.25 10.05 0.88
C ILE A 112 6.63 9.85 0.27
N GLY A 113 7.62 10.53 0.81
CA GLY A 113 9.00 10.44 0.33
C GLY A 113 9.64 9.07 0.59
N ALA A 114 10.70 8.78 -0.16
CA ALA A 114 11.46 7.55 0.04
C ALA A 114 12.01 7.47 1.48
N ASN A 115 11.99 6.25 2.04
CA ASN A 115 12.45 5.95 3.40
C ASN A 115 11.77 6.77 4.52
N ALA A 116 10.65 7.40 4.25
CA ALA A 116 9.89 8.11 5.28
C ALA A 116 9.19 7.12 6.23
N VAL A 117 9.11 7.47 7.51
CA VAL A 117 8.37 6.71 8.53
C VAL A 117 7.15 7.52 8.96
N VAL A 118 5.97 7.11 8.49
CA VAL A 118 4.71 7.79 8.75
C VAL A 118 4.06 7.20 10.01
N LEU A 119 3.90 8.04 11.02
CA LEU A 119 3.33 7.69 12.33
C LEU A 119 2.12 8.55 12.71
N SER A 120 1.72 9.48 11.85
CA SER A 120 0.58 10.37 12.04
C SER A 120 -0.13 10.62 10.70
N ASP A 121 -1.35 11.11 10.75
CA ASP A 121 -2.16 11.38 9.56
C ASP A 121 -1.50 12.38 8.61
N ILE A 122 -1.68 12.17 7.33
CA ILE A 122 -1.17 13.02 6.26
C ILE A 122 -2.35 13.61 5.48
N PRO A 123 -2.47 14.94 5.42
CA PRO A 123 -3.60 15.58 4.77
C PRO A 123 -3.57 15.50 3.24
N ASN A 124 -4.70 15.86 2.60
CA ASN A 124 -4.83 15.88 1.14
C ASN A 124 -3.73 16.73 0.49
N ASN A 125 -3.22 16.28 -0.65
CA ASN A 125 -2.24 17.00 -1.46
C ASN A 125 -0.92 17.31 -0.74
N ALA A 126 -0.65 16.74 0.43
CA ALA A 126 0.57 16.98 1.18
C ALA A 126 1.73 16.13 0.67
N VAL A 127 2.93 16.68 0.75
CA VAL A 127 4.20 15.95 0.59
C VAL A 127 4.84 15.80 1.95
N ALA A 128 5.00 14.56 2.41
CA ALA A 128 5.58 14.24 3.70
C ALA A 128 6.87 13.43 3.54
N VAL A 129 7.91 13.79 4.28
CA VAL A 129 9.23 13.14 4.22
C VAL A 129 9.85 13.04 5.60
N GLY A 130 10.82 12.16 5.77
CA GLY A 130 11.66 12.06 6.97
C GLY A 130 11.23 11.00 7.97
N ILE A 131 11.93 10.93 9.09
CA ILE A 131 11.77 9.97 10.19
C ILE A 131 11.74 10.75 11.52
N PRO A 132 10.57 10.95 12.16
CA PRO A 132 9.24 10.69 11.64
C PRO A 132 8.88 11.61 10.47
N ALA A 133 7.99 11.17 9.58
CA ALA A 133 7.57 11.95 8.42
C ALA A 133 6.85 13.23 8.83
N LYS A 134 7.23 14.34 8.17
CA LYS A 134 6.64 15.68 8.36
C LYS A 134 6.20 16.24 7.02
N VAL A 135 5.06 16.92 7.01
CA VAL A 135 4.60 17.65 5.82
C VAL A 135 5.56 18.82 5.56
N ILE A 136 6.13 18.85 4.36
CA ILE A 136 7.08 19.89 3.93
C ILE A 136 6.47 20.88 2.92
N LYS A 137 5.43 20.47 2.19
CA LYS A 137 4.70 21.30 1.24
C LYS A 137 3.37 20.66 0.85
N PHE A 138 2.54 21.43 0.16
CA PHE A 138 1.32 20.96 -0.50
C PHE A 138 1.47 21.06 -2.02
N ILE A 139 0.89 20.10 -2.75
CA ILE A 139 0.87 20.11 -4.21
C ILE A 139 -0.33 20.98 -4.62
N LYS A 140 -0.09 21.96 -5.51
CA LYS A 140 -1.19 22.70 -6.14
C LYS A 140 -1.96 21.76 -7.06
N ASN A 141 -3.27 21.78 -7.01
CA ASN A 141 -4.08 21.10 -8.00
C ASN A 141 -3.75 21.67 -9.38
N ARG A 142 -3.64 20.79 -10.39
CA ARG A 142 -3.36 21.21 -11.79
C ARG A 142 -4.46 22.07 -12.41
N ASN A 143 -5.52 22.37 -11.66
CA ASN A 143 -6.68 23.13 -12.10
C ASN A 143 -6.81 24.50 -11.40
N ASP A 144 -5.78 24.97 -10.69
CA ASP A 144 -5.71 26.32 -10.11
C ASP A 144 -4.70 27.19 -10.85
#